data_8adb22159ddf51e6d388f8e88712a994
#
_entry.id   8adb22159ddf51e6d388f8e88712a994
#
_cell.length_a   1.000
_cell.length_b   1.000
_cell.length_c   1.000
_cell.angle_alpha   90.00
_cell.angle_beta   90.00
_cell.angle_gamma   90.00
#
_symmetry.space_group_name_H-M   'P 1'
#
loop_
_entity.id
_entity.type
_entity.pdbx_description
1 polymer ?
#
loop_
_entity_poly.entity_id
_entity_poly.type
_entity_poly.pdbx_seq_one_letter_code
_entity_poly.pdbx_strand_id
1 'polypeptide(L)'
;YKRQGGLKPNPELPEWSFTPEPAMTAPVEKTVLGQEAEMIYLGWRTGGASSEDADMIQLVSSLLSNGKCGLLDVDIQQQQKMLGVGAEGLQLADYGMMVAIGYPKPGQTLEEARDMLLDEIGKLRAGDFDEELLASTIANYKRGEMQALEENGNRAMAYVDAFINGVDWKRSVEELDRLSKVTKADVVAWANEKLDPEVYAAVYKRQGVDPNIHKIDKPQITPIATNRDKSSEFLAAIQAAEVEAVQPVFVDYASDLSVGKMKQDIEVLYKQNTTNGLFSLYYVYDFGTTTDPAFGIASDYFDLLGTDTQSLQEIQREFYDLACSFGIHAGGERIYVTISGLAENMDKAVKLAEEYMQNVEGDDAVLAQLKANAMKARNDAKLNQNANFRALQQYTSVSYTH
;
A
#
# COMPACT_ATOMS: atom_id res chain seq x y z
N TYR A 1 -14.88 24.34 -17.48
CA TYR A 1 -16.32 24.27 -17.20
C TYR A 1 -17.14 25.21 -18.08
N LYS A 2 -16.83 26.52 -18.23
CA LYS A 2 -17.64 27.46 -19.05
C LYS A 2 -17.74 27.07 -20.53
N ARG A 3 -16.70 26.48 -21.14
CA ARG A 3 -16.74 25.98 -22.53
C ARG A 3 -17.52 24.69 -22.66
N GLN A 4 -17.34 23.78 -21.72
CA GLN A 4 -18.04 22.48 -21.73
C GLN A 4 -19.54 22.66 -21.44
N GLY A 5 -19.91 23.58 -20.53
CA GLY A 5 -21.29 23.91 -20.26
C GLY A 5 -22.06 24.55 -21.43
N GLY A 6 -21.35 25.04 -22.46
CA GLY A 6 -21.94 25.53 -23.70
C GLY A 6 -22.23 24.47 -24.78
N LEU A 7 -21.76 23.22 -24.56
CA LEU A 7 -22.07 22.11 -25.47
C LEU A 7 -23.51 21.70 -25.29
N LYS A 8 -24.22 21.52 -26.40
CA LYS A 8 -25.58 20.98 -26.37
C LYS A 8 -25.53 19.50 -26.01
N PRO A 9 -26.39 19.00 -25.12
CA PRO A 9 -26.52 17.58 -24.87
C PRO A 9 -26.83 16.84 -26.19
N ASN A 10 -26.11 15.76 -26.44
CA ASN A 10 -26.46 14.86 -27.53
C ASN A 10 -27.31 13.71 -26.93
N PRO A 11 -28.63 13.69 -27.19
CA PRO A 11 -29.50 12.61 -26.72
C PRO A 11 -29.27 11.26 -27.42
N GLU A 12 -28.48 11.28 -28.50
CA GLU A 12 -28.18 10.08 -29.32
C GLU A 12 -26.78 9.55 -29.03
N LEU A 13 -26.19 9.86 -27.85
CA LEU A 13 -24.95 9.20 -27.45
C LEU A 13 -25.20 7.69 -27.35
N PRO A 14 -24.42 6.86 -28.07
CA PRO A 14 -24.60 5.42 -27.98
C PRO A 14 -24.28 4.97 -26.54
N GLU A 15 -25.20 4.18 -25.99
CA GLU A 15 -24.92 3.49 -24.74
C GLU A 15 -23.82 2.46 -24.97
N TRP A 16 -22.79 2.50 -24.13
CA TRP A 16 -21.76 1.49 -24.17
C TRP A 16 -22.30 0.16 -23.67
N SER A 17 -22.13 -0.89 -24.45
CA SER A 17 -22.45 -2.25 -24.05
C SER A 17 -21.30 -3.18 -24.43
N PHE A 18 -21.07 -4.19 -23.63
CA PHE A 18 -20.08 -5.24 -23.92
C PHE A 18 -20.70 -6.60 -23.62
N THR A 19 -20.17 -7.63 -24.27
CA THR A 19 -20.53 -9.01 -23.93
C THR A 19 -19.72 -9.40 -22.69
N PRO A 20 -20.37 -9.80 -21.59
CA PRO A 20 -19.66 -10.25 -20.41
C PRO A 20 -18.73 -11.43 -20.72
N GLU A 21 -17.54 -11.42 -20.14
CA GLU A 21 -16.61 -12.52 -20.21
C GLU A 21 -17.21 -13.79 -19.59
N PRO A 22 -17.11 -14.96 -20.25
CA PRO A 22 -17.59 -16.19 -19.67
C PRO A 22 -16.89 -16.51 -18.34
N ALA A 23 -17.59 -17.22 -17.46
CA ALA A 23 -16.99 -17.68 -16.22
C ALA A 23 -15.84 -18.65 -16.52
N MET A 24 -14.74 -18.54 -15.76
CA MET A 24 -13.69 -19.54 -15.78
C MET A 24 -14.22 -20.82 -15.12
N THR A 25 -13.79 -21.96 -15.64
CA THR A 25 -14.17 -23.30 -15.13
C THR A 25 -12.97 -24.16 -14.80
N ALA A 26 -11.77 -23.64 -14.97
CA ALA A 26 -10.50 -24.29 -14.68
C ALA A 26 -9.41 -23.21 -14.51
N PRO A 27 -8.26 -23.52 -13.94
CA PRO A 27 -7.13 -22.60 -13.85
C PRO A 27 -6.66 -22.15 -15.24
N VAL A 28 -6.35 -20.87 -15.38
CA VAL A 28 -5.73 -20.29 -16.57
C VAL A 28 -4.32 -19.86 -16.23
N GLU A 29 -3.33 -20.61 -16.70
CA GLU A 29 -1.93 -20.35 -16.39
C GLU A 29 -1.20 -19.75 -17.60
N LYS A 30 -0.40 -18.73 -17.35
CA LYS A 30 0.44 -18.06 -18.36
C LYS A 30 1.84 -17.87 -17.82
N THR A 31 2.84 -18.17 -18.65
CA THR A 31 4.22 -17.81 -18.38
C THR A 31 4.58 -16.58 -19.24
N VAL A 32 5.16 -15.58 -18.61
CA VAL A 32 5.72 -14.41 -19.28
C VAL A 32 7.22 -14.33 -18.97
N LEU A 33 7.99 -13.91 -19.96
CA LEU A 33 9.44 -13.76 -19.84
C LEU A 33 9.79 -12.27 -19.80
N GLY A 34 10.69 -11.91 -18.89
CA GLY A 34 11.22 -10.55 -18.77
C GLY A 34 12.56 -10.54 -18.04
N GLN A 35 13.29 -9.46 -18.16
CA GLN A 35 14.63 -9.34 -17.57
C GLN A 35 14.63 -9.24 -16.04
N GLU A 36 13.53 -8.74 -15.47
CA GLU A 36 13.41 -8.55 -14.03
C GLU A 36 13.26 -9.89 -13.28
N ALA A 37 13.41 -9.83 -11.96
CA ALA A 37 13.27 -10.98 -11.07
C ALA A 37 11.94 -11.72 -11.22
N GLU A 38 11.93 -12.98 -10.85
CA GLU A 38 10.75 -13.82 -10.91
C GLU A 38 9.69 -13.43 -9.88
N MET A 39 8.42 -13.59 -10.25
CA MET A 39 7.26 -13.38 -9.38
C MET A 39 6.07 -14.20 -9.86
N ILE A 40 5.16 -14.49 -8.95
CA ILE A 40 3.88 -15.14 -9.23
C ILE A 40 2.73 -14.22 -8.89
N TYR A 41 1.73 -14.16 -9.77
CA TYR A 41 0.43 -13.52 -9.54
C TYR A 41 -0.66 -14.58 -9.61
N LEU A 42 -1.53 -14.61 -8.62
CA LEU A 42 -2.78 -15.35 -8.65
C LEU A 42 -3.93 -14.35 -8.65
N GLY A 43 -4.93 -14.56 -9.47
CA GLY A 43 -6.05 -13.65 -9.59
C GLY A 43 -7.40 -14.34 -9.69
N TRP A 44 -8.38 -13.84 -8.97
CA TRP A 44 -9.78 -14.25 -9.01
C TRP A 44 -10.65 -13.08 -9.44
N ARG A 45 -11.48 -13.30 -10.43
CA ARG A 45 -12.40 -12.27 -10.92
C ARG A 45 -13.59 -12.12 -9.97
N THR A 46 -13.94 -10.88 -9.69
CA THR A 46 -15.06 -10.50 -8.83
C THR A 46 -15.96 -9.51 -9.56
N GLY A 47 -17.06 -9.10 -8.94
CA GLY A 47 -17.89 -8.01 -9.42
C GLY A 47 -17.16 -6.65 -9.40
N GLY A 48 -17.66 -5.69 -10.17
CA GLY A 48 -17.12 -4.34 -10.24
C GLY A 48 -17.44 -3.49 -9.01
N ALA A 49 -16.97 -2.25 -9.01
CA ALA A 49 -17.00 -1.32 -7.87
C ALA A 49 -18.43 -1.00 -7.35
N SER A 50 -19.46 -1.11 -8.19
CA SER A 50 -20.85 -0.91 -7.76
C SER A 50 -21.53 -2.18 -7.22
N SER A 51 -20.84 -3.33 -7.27
CA SER A 51 -21.36 -4.62 -6.79
C SER A 51 -21.25 -4.79 -5.27
N GLU A 52 -21.88 -5.85 -4.74
CA GLU A 52 -21.72 -6.23 -3.33
C GLU A 52 -20.32 -6.76 -3.03
N ASP A 53 -19.61 -7.28 -4.03
CA ASP A 53 -18.23 -7.77 -3.86
C ASP A 53 -17.25 -6.65 -3.46
N ALA A 54 -17.55 -5.38 -3.79
CA ALA A 54 -16.64 -4.26 -3.59
C ALA A 54 -16.17 -4.11 -2.13
N ASP A 55 -17.10 -4.17 -1.19
CA ASP A 55 -16.81 -4.06 0.24
C ASP A 55 -16.01 -5.29 0.73
N MET A 56 -16.35 -6.48 0.22
CA MET A 56 -15.69 -7.73 0.61
C MET A 56 -14.27 -7.85 0.07
N ILE A 57 -14.01 -7.38 -1.14
CA ILE A 57 -12.65 -7.41 -1.73
C ILE A 57 -11.66 -6.65 -0.83
N GLN A 58 -12.03 -5.46 -0.38
CA GLN A 58 -11.18 -4.64 0.48
C GLN A 58 -10.92 -5.31 1.82
N LEU A 59 -11.97 -5.85 2.44
CA LEU A 59 -11.88 -6.52 3.73
C LEU A 59 -11.04 -7.80 3.64
N VAL A 60 -11.29 -8.63 2.64
CA VAL A 60 -10.59 -9.90 2.43
C VAL A 60 -9.12 -9.66 2.07
N SER A 61 -8.81 -8.66 1.22
CA SER A 61 -7.42 -8.33 0.94
C SER A 61 -6.66 -7.94 2.20
N SER A 62 -7.30 -7.19 3.11
CA SER A 62 -6.69 -6.80 4.39
C SER A 62 -6.58 -7.96 5.38
N LEU A 63 -7.51 -8.92 5.38
CA LEU A 63 -7.39 -10.14 6.18
C LEU A 63 -6.26 -11.05 5.68
N LEU A 64 -5.98 -11.05 4.40
CA LEU A 64 -4.86 -11.78 3.81
C LEU A 64 -3.54 -11.04 4.00
N SER A 65 -3.48 -9.75 3.72
CA SER A 65 -2.26 -8.96 3.84
C SER A 65 -2.57 -7.51 4.20
N ASN A 66 -2.14 -7.08 5.36
CA ASN A 66 -2.24 -5.72 5.87
C ASN A 66 -0.89 -5.16 6.36
N GLY A 67 0.18 -5.92 6.11
CA GLY A 67 1.54 -5.58 6.49
C GLY A 67 1.89 -5.90 7.96
N LYS A 68 0.95 -6.48 8.75
CA LYS A 68 1.13 -6.74 10.18
C LYS A 68 0.62 -8.13 10.60
N CYS A 69 -0.68 -8.37 10.45
CA CYS A 69 -1.38 -9.51 11.05
C CYS A 69 -2.22 -10.31 10.06
N GLY A 70 -2.16 -9.99 8.76
CA GLY A 70 -2.81 -10.78 7.73
C GLY A 70 -2.23 -12.19 7.64
N LEU A 71 -2.98 -13.14 7.12
CA LEU A 71 -2.55 -14.53 7.02
C LEU A 71 -1.20 -14.65 6.28
N LEU A 72 -1.05 -13.97 5.13
CA LEU A 72 0.20 -13.93 4.36
C LEU A 72 1.33 -13.23 5.15
N ASP A 73 0.99 -12.19 5.92
CA ASP A 73 1.99 -11.44 6.69
C ASP A 73 2.58 -12.31 7.80
N VAL A 74 1.74 -13.01 8.55
CA VAL A 74 2.15 -13.83 9.70
C VAL A 74 2.86 -15.10 9.26
N ASP A 75 2.27 -15.82 8.32
CA ASP A 75 2.73 -17.18 7.99
C ASP A 75 3.83 -17.23 6.93
N ILE A 76 3.97 -16.16 6.14
CA ILE A 76 4.96 -16.11 5.05
C ILE A 76 5.97 -14.98 5.25
N GLN A 77 5.51 -13.72 5.39
CA GLN A 77 6.41 -12.56 5.40
C GLN A 77 7.28 -12.51 6.65
N GLN A 78 6.68 -12.59 7.83
CA GLN A 78 7.41 -12.52 9.11
C GLN A 78 8.33 -13.73 9.31
N GLN A 79 7.93 -14.90 8.78
CA GLN A 79 8.76 -16.09 8.80
C GLN A 79 9.79 -16.15 7.66
N GLN A 80 9.90 -15.07 6.88
CA GLN A 80 10.84 -14.96 5.76
C GLN A 80 10.79 -16.16 4.79
N LYS A 81 9.60 -16.73 4.55
CA LYS A 81 9.41 -17.86 3.63
C LYS A 81 9.43 -17.42 2.16
N MET A 82 9.18 -16.13 1.88
CA MET A 82 9.38 -15.47 0.59
C MET A 82 10.12 -14.15 0.78
N LEU A 83 10.61 -13.53 -0.29
CA LEU A 83 11.17 -12.17 -0.25
C LEU A 83 10.11 -11.11 -0.01
N GLY A 84 8.92 -11.36 -0.52
CA GLY A 84 7.76 -10.52 -0.35
C GLY A 84 6.50 -11.28 -0.72
N VAL A 85 5.41 -10.93 -0.09
CA VAL A 85 4.09 -11.47 -0.35
C VAL A 85 3.05 -10.39 -0.10
N GLY A 86 1.93 -10.46 -0.79
CA GLY A 86 0.84 -9.51 -0.57
C GLY A 86 -0.45 -9.98 -1.21
N ALA A 87 -1.54 -9.34 -0.80
CA ALA A 87 -2.84 -9.48 -1.43
C ALA A 87 -3.46 -8.10 -1.61
N GLU A 88 -4.07 -7.89 -2.75
CA GLU A 88 -4.73 -6.62 -3.06
C GLU A 88 -6.01 -6.82 -3.84
N GLY A 89 -6.96 -5.92 -3.64
CA GLY A 89 -8.18 -5.84 -4.40
C GLY A 89 -8.10 -4.75 -5.46
N LEU A 90 -8.36 -5.10 -6.71
CA LEU A 90 -8.54 -4.12 -7.79
C LEU A 90 -10.03 -4.03 -8.14
N GLN A 91 -10.54 -2.82 -8.18
CA GLN A 91 -11.93 -2.56 -8.53
C GLN A 91 -12.01 -1.62 -9.73
N LEU A 92 -12.68 -2.05 -10.78
CA LEU A 92 -13.02 -1.26 -11.95
C LEU A 92 -14.56 -1.19 -12.07
N ALA A 93 -15.08 -0.39 -12.97
CA ALA A 93 -16.52 -0.19 -13.11
C ALA A 93 -17.30 -1.50 -13.32
N ASP A 94 -16.84 -2.36 -14.23
CA ASP A 94 -17.57 -3.56 -14.65
C ASP A 94 -17.12 -4.83 -13.92
N TYR A 95 -15.83 -4.94 -13.60
CA TYR A 95 -15.22 -6.09 -12.95
C TYR A 95 -14.26 -5.64 -11.84
N GLY A 96 -14.09 -6.51 -10.88
CA GLY A 96 -13.00 -6.45 -9.93
C GLY A 96 -12.15 -7.72 -9.99
N MET A 97 -11.06 -7.70 -9.26
CA MET A 97 -10.27 -8.90 -9.02
C MET A 97 -9.59 -8.86 -7.66
N MET A 98 -9.51 -10.02 -7.05
CA MET A 98 -8.65 -10.27 -5.91
C MET A 98 -7.34 -10.85 -6.43
N VAL A 99 -6.21 -10.29 -6.01
CA VAL A 99 -4.87 -10.70 -6.45
C VAL A 99 -4.03 -11.08 -5.24
N ALA A 100 -3.34 -12.23 -5.33
CA ALA A 100 -2.28 -12.61 -4.42
C ALA A 100 -0.95 -12.64 -5.18
N ILE A 101 0.10 -12.07 -4.58
CA ILE A 101 1.40 -11.85 -5.22
C ILE A 101 2.49 -12.49 -4.36
N GLY A 102 3.43 -13.20 -4.98
CA GLY A 102 4.58 -13.79 -4.28
C GLY A 102 5.90 -13.54 -5.00
N TYR A 103 6.91 -13.17 -4.24
CA TYR A 103 8.30 -13.00 -4.68
C TYR A 103 9.16 -14.10 -4.06
N PRO A 104 9.61 -15.09 -4.85
CA PRO A 104 10.34 -16.25 -4.32
C PRO A 104 11.70 -15.86 -3.76
N LYS A 105 12.10 -16.53 -2.68
CA LYS A 105 13.46 -16.42 -2.14
C LYS A 105 14.46 -17.27 -2.93
N PRO A 106 15.79 -17.17 -2.65
CA PRO A 106 16.80 -17.96 -3.35
C PRO A 106 16.50 -19.46 -3.32
N GLY A 107 16.46 -20.07 -4.51
CA GLY A 107 16.24 -21.51 -4.66
C GLY A 107 14.79 -21.98 -4.57
N GLN A 108 13.85 -21.07 -4.35
CA GLN A 108 12.41 -21.36 -4.33
C GLN A 108 11.85 -21.25 -5.75
N THR A 109 11.00 -22.17 -6.14
CA THR A 109 10.30 -22.14 -7.43
C THR A 109 9.04 -21.28 -7.36
N LEU A 110 8.54 -20.84 -8.52
CA LEU A 110 7.28 -20.13 -8.61
C LEU A 110 6.08 -21.02 -8.27
N GLU A 111 6.20 -22.31 -8.53
CA GLU A 111 5.21 -23.30 -8.18
C GLU A 111 5.09 -23.48 -6.66
N GLU A 112 6.22 -23.56 -5.94
CA GLU A 112 6.23 -23.58 -4.47
C GLU A 112 5.63 -22.29 -3.89
N ALA A 113 5.96 -21.12 -4.48
CA ALA A 113 5.39 -19.84 -4.07
C ALA A 113 3.87 -19.79 -4.31
N ARG A 114 3.39 -20.29 -5.47
CA ARG A 114 1.95 -20.44 -5.75
C ARG A 114 1.26 -21.30 -4.70
N ASP A 115 1.80 -22.46 -4.40
CA ASP A 115 1.18 -23.42 -3.47
C ASP A 115 1.06 -22.81 -2.07
N MET A 116 2.07 -22.06 -1.62
CA MET A 116 2.00 -21.33 -0.34
C MET A 116 0.91 -20.25 -0.34
N LEU A 117 0.71 -19.52 -1.45
CA LEU A 117 -0.38 -18.55 -1.56
C LEU A 117 -1.74 -19.22 -1.52
N LEU A 118 -1.90 -20.36 -2.22
CA LEU A 118 -3.15 -21.12 -2.24
C LEU A 118 -3.47 -21.74 -0.87
N ASP A 119 -2.46 -22.14 -0.10
CA ASP A 119 -2.63 -22.65 1.27
C ASP A 119 -3.24 -21.58 2.18
N GLU A 120 -2.77 -20.32 2.08
CA GLU A 120 -3.32 -19.23 2.88
C GLU A 120 -4.76 -18.84 2.43
N ILE A 121 -5.04 -18.89 1.13
CA ILE A 121 -6.43 -18.78 0.63
C ILE A 121 -7.29 -19.93 1.20
N GLY A 122 -6.74 -21.14 1.27
CA GLY A 122 -7.40 -22.29 1.90
C GLY A 122 -7.76 -22.06 3.35
N LYS A 123 -6.86 -21.46 4.15
CA LYS A 123 -7.12 -21.08 5.55
C LYS A 123 -8.27 -20.08 5.65
N LEU A 124 -8.24 -19.01 4.84
CA LEU A 124 -9.31 -18.02 4.80
C LEU A 124 -10.66 -18.67 4.50
N ARG A 125 -10.72 -19.55 3.50
CA ARG A 125 -11.93 -20.30 3.08
C ARG A 125 -12.44 -21.27 4.17
N ALA A 126 -11.53 -21.84 4.94
CA ALA A 126 -11.87 -22.69 6.09
C ALA A 126 -12.31 -21.89 7.32
N GLY A 127 -12.12 -20.57 7.31
CA GLY A 127 -12.33 -19.73 8.48
C GLY A 127 -11.24 -19.90 9.56
N ASP A 128 -10.06 -20.36 9.15
CA ASP A 128 -8.92 -20.51 10.05
C ASP A 128 -8.19 -19.18 10.25
N PHE A 129 -8.90 -18.24 10.83
CA PHE A 129 -8.41 -16.94 11.27
C PHE A 129 -9.21 -16.47 12.48
N ASP A 130 -8.60 -15.60 13.27
CA ASP A 130 -9.23 -15.08 14.49
C ASP A 130 -10.36 -14.10 14.16
N GLU A 131 -11.48 -14.22 14.86
CA GLU A 131 -12.62 -13.31 14.73
C GLU A 131 -12.26 -11.89 15.17
N GLU A 132 -11.37 -11.73 16.17
CA GLU A 132 -10.86 -10.43 16.59
C GLU A 132 -10.05 -9.74 15.46
N LEU A 133 -9.39 -10.49 14.58
CA LEU A 133 -8.69 -9.94 13.42
C LEU A 133 -9.65 -9.18 12.49
N LEU A 134 -10.88 -9.68 12.31
CA LEU A 134 -11.90 -9.01 11.52
C LEU A 134 -12.27 -7.65 12.13
N ALA A 135 -12.53 -7.61 13.44
CA ALA A 135 -12.86 -6.36 14.14
C ALA A 135 -11.72 -5.34 14.07
N SER A 136 -10.48 -5.80 14.30
CA SER A 136 -9.28 -4.98 14.22
C SER A 136 -9.02 -4.47 12.80
N THR A 137 -9.29 -5.29 11.78
CA THR A 137 -9.19 -4.89 10.37
C THR A 137 -10.14 -3.74 10.06
N ILE A 138 -11.40 -3.83 10.50
CA ILE A 138 -12.40 -2.77 10.31
C ILE A 138 -11.97 -1.48 11.05
N ALA A 139 -11.43 -1.59 12.27
CA ALA A 139 -10.93 -0.43 13.01
C ALA A 139 -9.73 0.24 12.32
N ASN A 140 -8.81 -0.54 11.77
CA ASN A 140 -7.69 -0.02 11.00
C ASN A 140 -8.13 0.59 9.66
N TYR A 141 -9.15 0.04 9.01
CA TYR A 141 -9.76 0.62 7.83
C TYR A 141 -10.35 2.01 8.13
N LYS A 142 -11.13 2.11 9.21
CA LYS A 142 -11.66 3.39 9.71
C LYS A 142 -10.54 4.41 9.98
N ARG A 143 -9.46 3.99 10.65
CA ARG A 143 -8.28 4.85 10.87
C ARG A 143 -7.68 5.33 9.56
N GLY A 144 -7.50 4.42 8.59
CA GLY A 144 -6.95 4.73 7.27
C GLY A 144 -7.81 5.74 6.51
N GLU A 145 -9.13 5.60 6.53
CA GLU A 145 -10.06 6.55 5.92
C GLU A 145 -9.97 7.94 6.60
N MET A 146 -9.98 7.98 7.93
CA MET A 146 -9.80 9.24 8.66
C MET A 146 -8.50 9.95 8.26
N GLN A 147 -7.40 9.20 8.12
CA GLN A 147 -6.11 9.72 7.70
C GLN A 147 -6.13 10.18 6.24
N ALA A 148 -6.71 9.41 5.34
CA ALA A 148 -6.82 9.78 3.93
C ALA A 148 -7.62 11.08 3.73
N LEU A 149 -8.68 11.27 4.50
CA LEU A 149 -9.54 12.45 4.44
C LEU A 149 -8.88 13.73 5.03
N GLU A 150 -7.70 13.67 5.63
CA GLU A 150 -6.93 14.86 6.00
C GLU A 150 -6.51 15.66 4.77
N GLU A 151 -6.26 14.98 3.65
CA GLU A 151 -5.82 15.59 2.41
C GLU A 151 -7.00 15.99 1.51
N ASN A 152 -7.04 17.29 1.13
CA ASN A 152 -8.07 17.81 0.21
C ASN A 152 -8.09 17.10 -1.14
N GLY A 153 -6.91 16.66 -1.62
CA GLY A 153 -6.79 15.89 -2.85
C GLY A 153 -7.55 14.58 -2.78
N ASN A 154 -7.38 13.81 -1.70
CA ASN A 154 -8.07 12.54 -1.50
C ASN A 154 -9.58 12.72 -1.38
N ARG A 155 -10.04 13.78 -0.66
CA ARG A 155 -11.47 14.12 -0.60
C ARG A 155 -12.05 14.40 -1.99
N ALA A 156 -11.33 15.14 -2.83
CA ALA A 156 -11.77 15.42 -4.20
C ALA A 156 -11.76 14.14 -5.07
N MET A 157 -10.74 13.30 -4.93
CA MET A 157 -10.64 12.05 -5.67
C MET A 157 -11.72 11.05 -5.29
N ALA A 158 -12.16 10.98 -4.04
CA ALA A 158 -13.26 10.12 -3.63
C ALA A 158 -14.56 10.39 -4.45
N TYR A 159 -14.88 11.67 -4.73
CA TYR A 159 -16.00 12.00 -5.61
C TYR A 159 -15.74 11.60 -7.06
N VAL A 160 -14.51 11.75 -7.54
CA VAL A 160 -14.13 11.37 -8.91
C VAL A 160 -14.23 9.85 -9.08
N ASP A 161 -13.72 9.10 -8.12
CA ASP A 161 -13.73 7.64 -8.14
C ASP A 161 -15.16 7.08 -8.07
N ALA A 162 -16.01 7.62 -7.21
CA ALA A 162 -17.42 7.26 -7.17
C ALA A 162 -18.11 7.53 -8.52
N PHE A 163 -17.83 8.69 -9.14
CA PHE A 163 -18.41 9.04 -10.44
C PHE A 163 -17.91 8.13 -11.57
N ILE A 164 -16.60 7.88 -11.66
CA ILE A 164 -16.00 7.05 -12.72
C ILE A 164 -16.52 5.61 -12.63
N ASN A 165 -16.63 5.08 -11.41
CA ASN A 165 -17.05 3.71 -11.15
C ASN A 165 -18.56 3.53 -11.10
N GLY A 166 -19.35 4.61 -11.29
CA GLY A 166 -20.81 4.55 -11.22
C GLY A 166 -21.36 4.18 -9.84
N VAL A 167 -20.59 4.45 -8.77
CA VAL A 167 -20.99 4.18 -7.39
C VAL A 167 -21.81 5.35 -6.86
N ASP A 168 -22.99 5.05 -6.29
CA ASP A 168 -23.77 6.06 -5.60
C ASP A 168 -22.99 6.64 -4.41
N TRP A 169 -22.97 7.98 -4.29
CA TRP A 169 -22.20 8.65 -3.24
C TRP A 169 -22.62 8.24 -1.82
N LYS A 170 -23.91 7.99 -1.62
CA LYS A 170 -24.41 7.48 -0.34
C LYS A 170 -23.80 6.12 0.00
N ARG A 171 -23.67 5.22 -1.01
CA ARG A 171 -23.02 3.93 -0.81
C ARG A 171 -21.55 4.09 -0.37
N SER A 172 -20.81 5.03 -0.98
CA SER A 172 -19.42 5.34 -0.58
C SER A 172 -19.33 5.84 0.87
N VAL A 173 -20.22 6.75 1.28
CA VAL A 173 -20.24 7.28 2.66
C VAL A 173 -20.62 6.22 3.69
N GLU A 174 -21.48 5.28 3.35
CA GLU A 174 -21.97 4.21 4.24
C GLU A 174 -21.08 2.95 4.23
N GLU A 175 -19.93 2.98 3.60
CA GLU A 175 -19.04 1.81 3.48
C GLU A 175 -18.62 1.26 4.84
N LEU A 176 -18.14 2.09 5.75
CA LEU A 176 -17.76 1.66 7.10
C LEU A 176 -18.93 1.08 7.90
N ASP A 177 -20.13 1.64 7.73
CA ASP A 177 -21.33 1.12 8.38
C ASP A 177 -21.72 -0.27 7.85
N ARG A 178 -21.45 -0.56 6.57
CA ARG A 178 -21.65 -1.89 5.99
C ARG A 178 -20.58 -2.86 6.47
N LEU A 179 -19.30 -2.47 6.39
CA LEU A 179 -18.16 -3.28 6.85
C LEU A 179 -18.31 -3.69 8.32
N SER A 180 -18.80 -2.78 9.17
CA SER A 180 -18.99 -3.05 10.62
C SER A 180 -20.02 -4.15 10.91
N LYS A 181 -20.83 -4.54 9.95
CA LYS A 181 -21.85 -5.60 10.06
C LYS A 181 -21.41 -6.94 9.48
N VAL A 182 -20.29 -6.96 8.77
CA VAL A 182 -19.75 -8.18 8.18
C VAL A 182 -19.28 -9.13 9.28
N THR A 183 -19.72 -10.35 9.21
CA THR A 183 -19.34 -11.42 10.13
C THR A 183 -18.26 -12.32 9.53
N LYS A 184 -17.58 -13.08 10.37
CA LYS A 184 -16.64 -14.11 9.91
C LYS A 184 -17.30 -15.11 8.96
N ALA A 185 -18.56 -15.47 9.22
CA ALA A 185 -19.33 -16.37 8.36
C ALA A 185 -19.56 -15.78 6.96
N ASP A 186 -19.79 -14.46 6.86
CA ASP A 186 -19.94 -13.77 5.58
C ASP A 186 -18.63 -13.78 4.79
N VAL A 187 -17.49 -13.53 5.46
CA VAL A 187 -16.17 -13.62 4.86
C VAL A 187 -15.89 -15.02 4.31
N VAL A 188 -16.15 -16.05 5.12
CA VAL A 188 -15.95 -17.45 4.72
C VAL A 188 -16.86 -17.83 3.54
N ALA A 189 -18.13 -17.43 3.58
CA ALA A 189 -19.07 -17.69 2.49
C ALA A 189 -18.59 -17.05 1.18
N TRP A 190 -18.21 -15.76 1.24
CA TRP A 190 -17.71 -15.04 0.07
C TRP A 190 -16.40 -15.63 -0.46
N ALA A 191 -15.45 -15.96 0.44
CA ALA A 191 -14.19 -16.58 0.04
C ALA A 191 -14.40 -17.95 -0.63
N ASN A 192 -15.35 -18.75 -0.15
CA ASN A 192 -15.69 -20.03 -0.78
C ASN A 192 -16.35 -19.86 -2.14
N GLU A 193 -17.12 -18.80 -2.35
CA GLU A 193 -17.74 -18.50 -3.64
C GLU A 193 -16.75 -17.95 -4.67
N LYS A 194 -15.86 -17.03 -4.25
CA LYS A 194 -15.04 -16.21 -5.18
C LYS A 194 -13.60 -16.69 -5.31
N LEU A 195 -12.99 -17.26 -4.26
CA LEU A 195 -11.58 -17.64 -4.24
C LEU A 195 -11.39 -19.16 -4.39
N ASP A 196 -11.97 -19.73 -5.45
CA ASP A 196 -11.84 -21.15 -5.72
C ASP A 196 -10.39 -21.50 -6.11
N PRO A 197 -9.70 -22.41 -5.37
CA PRO A 197 -8.34 -22.83 -5.67
C PRO A 197 -8.22 -23.68 -6.96
N GLU A 198 -9.33 -24.13 -7.52
CA GLU A 198 -9.39 -24.84 -8.82
C GLU A 198 -9.81 -23.91 -9.98
N VAL A 199 -10.13 -22.62 -9.71
CA VAL A 199 -10.61 -21.68 -10.72
C VAL A 199 -9.98 -20.30 -10.50
N TYR A 200 -8.76 -20.11 -10.98
CA TYR A 200 -8.01 -18.87 -10.87
C TYR A 200 -7.18 -18.61 -12.13
N ALA A 201 -6.70 -17.39 -12.29
CA ALA A 201 -5.67 -17.05 -13.26
C ALA A 201 -4.31 -17.00 -12.56
N ALA A 202 -3.29 -17.64 -13.14
CA ALA A 202 -1.91 -17.55 -12.67
C ALA A 202 -0.99 -16.99 -13.74
N VAL A 203 -0.17 -16.01 -13.37
CA VAL A 203 0.88 -15.47 -14.23
C VAL A 203 2.23 -15.74 -13.58
N TYR A 204 2.99 -16.66 -14.19
CA TYR A 204 4.37 -16.96 -13.82
C TYR A 204 5.29 -16.02 -14.59
N LYS A 205 5.76 -14.96 -13.95
CA LYS A 205 6.77 -14.09 -14.52
C LYS A 205 8.15 -14.73 -14.26
N ARG A 206 8.77 -15.28 -15.31
CA ARG A 206 10.09 -15.88 -15.24
C ARG A 206 11.16 -14.94 -15.80
N GLN A 207 12.36 -15.02 -15.24
CA GLN A 207 13.50 -14.28 -15.77
C GLN A 207 13.94 -14.86 -17.09
N GLY A 208 14.06 -14.01 -18.13
CA GLY A 208 14.52 -14.40 -19.45
C GLY A 208 14.19 -13.39 -20.52
N VAL A 209 14.51 -13.78 -21.74
CA VAL A 209 14.17 -12.98 -22.94
C VAL A 209 13.22 -13.82 -23.78
N ASP A 210 12.07 -13.24 -24.14
CA ASP A 210 11.15 -13.88 -25.07
C ASP A 210 11.76 -13.83 -26.50
N PRO A 211 12.10 -14.98 -27.08
CA PRO A 211 12.67 -15.01 -28.43
C PRO A 211 11.65 -14.65 -29.51
N ASN A 212 10.36 -14.62 -29.19
CA ASN A 212 9.27 -14.35 -30.13
C ASN A 212 8.85 -12.87 -30.15
N ILE A 213 9.54 -11.98 -29.43
CA ILE A 213 9.25 -10.55 -29.47
C ILE A 213 9.56 -10.01 -30.88
N HIS A 214 8.51 -9.68 -31.62
CA HIS A 214 8.62 -8.94 -32.86
C HIS A 214 8.83 -7.45 -32.56
N LYS A 215 10.04 -6.96 -32.80
CA LYS A 215 10.31 -5.51 -32.77
C LYS A 215 9.70 -4.90 -34.03
N ILE A 216 8.71 -4.05 -33.83
CA ILE A 216 8.15 -3.22 -34.91
C ILE A 216 9.13 -2.06 -35.13
N ASP A 217 9.46 -1.80 -36.40
CA ASP A 217 10.25 -0.62 -36.74
C ASP A 217 9.55 0.64 -36.25
N LYS A 218 10.34 1.55 -35.67
CA LYS A 218 9.78 2.80 -35.12
C LYS A 218 9.11 3.57 -36.27
N PRO A 219 7.81 3.85 -36.22
CA PRO A 219 7.14 4.58 -37.26
C PRO A 219 7.72 5.98 -37.37
N GLN A 220 7.76 6.50 -38.59
CA GLN A 220 8.20 7.86 -38.83
C GLN A 220 7.19 8.81 -38.20
N ILE A 221 7.59 9.52 -37.14
CA ILE A 221 6.73 10.47 -36.45
C ILE A 221 6.66 11.73 -37.31
N THR A 222 5.47 12.05 -37.81
CA THR A 222 5.22 13.33 -38.47
C THR A 222 5.39 14.45 -37.46
N PRO A 223 6.30 15.42 -37.71
CA PRO A 223 6.48 16.55 -36.82
C PRO A 223 5.15 17.33 -36.66
N ILE A 224 4.67 17.47 -35.47
CA ILE A 224 3.49 18.32 -35.19
C ILE A 224 4.03 19.75 -34.99
N ALA A 225 3.51 20.68 -35.78
CA ALA A 225 3.81 22.10 -35.59
C ALA A 225 3.27 22.53 -34.21
N THR A 226 4.17 22.83 -33.29
CA THR A 226 3.80 23.35 -31.97
C THR A 226 3.61 24.85 -32.04
N ASN A 227 2.39 25.33 -31.75
CA ASN A 227 2.10 26.77 -31.68
C ASN A 227 2.54 27.35 -30.34
N ARG A 228 3.83 27.25 -30.01
CA ARG A 228 4.36 27.74 -28.73
C ARG A 228 4.25 29.24 -28.56
N ASP A 229 4.20 29.97 -29.69
CA ASP A 229 4.16 31.43 -29.73
C ASP A 229 2.72 32.00 -29.85
N LYS A 230 1.71 31.13 -29.84
CA LYS A 230 0.30 31.55 -29.94
C LYS A 230 -0.47 31.10 -28.72
N SER A 231 -1.10 32.05 -28.06
CA SER A 231 -2.10 31.80 -27.02
C SER A 231 -3.50 31.82 -27.60
N SER A 232 -4.40 30.98 -27.11
CA SER A 232 -5.82 31.15 -27.42
C SER A 232 -6.35 32.41 -26.70
N GLU A 233 -7.39 33.05 -27.24
CA GLU A 233 -8.05 34.15 -26.58
C GLU A 233 -8.49 33.79 -25.14
N PHE A 234 -8.91 32.55 -24.93
CA PHE A 234 -9.26 32.03 -23.63
C PHE A 234 -8.07 32.00 -22.66
N LEU A 235 -6.91 31.53 -23.09
CA LEU A 235 -5.72 31.53 -22.25
C LEU A 235 -5.23 32.97 -21.98
N ALA A 236 -5.26 33.84 -23.00
CA ALA A 236 -4.91 35.23 -22.83
C ALA A 236 -5.84 35.93 -21.83
N ALA A 237 -7.15 35.63 -21.86
CA ALA A 237 -8.11 36.18 -20.92
C ALA A 237 -7.88 35.68 -19.49
N ILE A 238 -7.50 34.39 -19.32
CA ILE A 238 -7.13 33.84 -17.98
C ILE A 238 -5.85 34.50 -17.46
N GLN A 239 -4.85 34.69 -18.32
CA GLN A 239 -3.58 35.31 -17.93
C GLN A 239 -3.74 36.81 -17.61
N ALA A 240 -4.69 37.48 -18.25
CA ALA A 240 -5.00 38.87 -18.00
C ALA A 240 -5.99 39.08 -16.82
N ALA A 241 -6.60 38.01 -16.30
CA ALA A 241 -7.53 38.14 -15.20
C ALA A 241 -6.77 38.55 -13.92
N GLU A 242 -7.22 39.64 -13.32
CA GLU A 242 -6.76 39.99 -11.97
C GLU A 242 -7.28 38.96 -10.99
N VAL A 243 -6.36 38.28 -10.33
CA VAL A 243 -6.67 37.31 -9.27
C VAL A 243 -6.09 37.85 -7.98
N GLU A 244 -6.91 37.88 -6.94
CA GLU A 244 -6.43 38.23 -5.62
C GLU A 244 -5.36 37.18 -5.21
N ALA A 245 -4.17 37.67 -4.87
CA ALA A 245 -3.06 36.78 -4.50
C ALA A 245 -3.39 36.08 -3.19
N VAL A 246 -3.42 34.75 -3.23
CA VAL A 246 -3.54 33.96 -2.01
C VAL A 246 -2.29 34.19 -1.16
N GLN A 247 -2.47 34.76 0.01
CA GLN A 247 -1.38 34.99 0.95
C GLN A 247 -1.05 33.64 1.64
N PRO A 248 0.23 33.26 1.70
CA PRO A 248 0.63 32.07 2.43
C PRO A 248 0.39 32.27 3.94
N VAL A 249 -0.19 31.28 4.58
CA VAL A 249 -0.31 31.24 6.04
C VAL A 249 0.90 30.46 6.54
N PHE A 250 1.84 31.16 7.17
CA PHE A 250 3.03 30.55 7.77
C PHE A 250 2.69 30.00 9.16
N VAL A 251 3.31 28.88 9.50
CA VAL A 251 3.27 28.37 10.89
C VAL A 251 4.05 29.31 11.78
N ASP A 252 3.41 29.83 12.83
CA ASP A 252 4.07 30.56 13.90
C ASP A 252 4.40 29.58 15.03
N TYR A 253 5.64 29.12 15.08
CA TYR A 253 6.09 28.14 16.06
C TYR A 253 5.91 28.61 17.51
N ALA A 254 5.86 29.92 17.77
CA ALA A 254 5.67 30.45 19.10
C ALA A 254 4.22 30.35 19.58
N SER A 255 3.25 30.51 18.68
CA SER A 255 1.82 30.45 19.01
C SER A 255 1.15 29.13 18.64
N ASP A 256 1.68 28.43 17.63
CA ASP A 256 1.08 27.22 17.09
C ASP A 256 1.52 25.95 17.81
N LEU A 257 2.61 25.99 18.54
CA LEU A 257 3.17 24.86 19.29
C LEU A 257 3.24 25.17 20.80
N SER A 258 3.03 24.12 21.59
CA SER A 258 3.40 24.13 23.01
C SER A 258 4.78 23.49 23.14
N VAL A 259 5.72 24.21 23.73
CA VAL A 259 7.08 23.72 23.99
C VAL A 259 7.20 23.34 25.46
N GLY A 260 7.59 22.12 25.72
CA GLY A 260 7.81 21.60 27.06
C GLY A 260 9.16 20.88 27.18
N LYS A 261 9.49 20.44 28.38
CA LYS A 261 10.65 19.59 28.63
C LYS A 261 10.26 18.38 29.44
N MET A 262 10.74 17.23 29.05
CA MET A 262 10.69 15.99 29.82
C MET A 262 11.89 15.88 30.78
N LYS A 263 11.97 14.77 31.51
CA LYS A 263 13.16 14.40 32.28
C LYS A 263 14.39 14.40 31.37
N GLN A 264 15.55 14.77 31.94
CA GLN A 264 16.83 14.88 31.22
C GLN A 264 16.88 16.00 30.15
N ASP A 265 16.07 17.05 30.33
CA ASP A 265 16.01 18.21 29.44
C ASP A 265 15.60 17.91 27.96
N ILE A 266 14.99 16.76 27.71
CA ILE A 266 14.49 16.43 26.36
C ILE A 266 13.38 17.41 25.99
N GLU A 267 13.55 18.14 24.89
CA GLU A 267 12.54 19.05 24.37
C GLU A 267 11.34 18.29 23.81
N VAL A 268 10.13 18.77 24.12
CA VAL A 268 8.88 18.24 23.62
C VAL A 268 8.14 19.33 22.88
N LEU A 269 7.84 19.10 21.61
CA LEU A 269 6.99 19.94 20.79
C LEU A 269 5.61 19.29 20.70
N TYR A 270 4.58 20.02 21.08
CA TYR A 270 3.20 19.51 21.10
C TYR A 270 2.26 20.41 20.32
N LYS A 271 1.41 19.78 19.50
CA LYS A 271 0.28 20.43 18.83
C LYS A 271 -0.95 19.52 19.00
N GLN A 272 -2.01 20.07 19.58
CA GLN A 272 -3.26 19.33 19.68
C GLN A 272 -3.88 19.15 18.30
N ASN A 273 -4.23 17.90 17.97
CA ASN A 273 -5.06 17.61 16.81
C ASN A 273 -6.52 17.96 17.14
N THR A 274 -7.08 18.94 16.43
CA THR A 274 -8.48 19.40 16.59
C THR A 274 -9.35 19.02 15.40
N THR A 275 -8.81 18.31 14.41
CA THR A 275 -9.50 17.99 13.15
C THR A 275 -10.14 16.61 13.15
N ASN A 276 -9.51 15.66 13.80
CA ASN A 276 -9.99 14.27 13.91
C ASN A 276 -9.48 13.60 15.18
N GLY A 277 -9.81 12.34 15.38
CA GLY A 277 -9.40 11.53 16.53
C GLY A 277 -8.08 10.77 16.33
N LEU A 278 -7.14 11.28 15.54
CA LEU A 278 -5.83 10.67 15.32
C LEU A 278 -4.74 11.36 16.14
N PHE A 279 -3.69 10.61 16.47
CA PHE A 279 -2.45 11.13 17.03
C PHE A 279 -1.23 10.64 16.24
N SER A 280 -0.13 11.40 16.35
CA SER A 280 1.20 11.00 15.91
C SER A 280 2.23 11.47 16.93
N LEU A 281 3.07 10.54 17.38
CA LEU A 281 4.18 10.79 18.29
C LEU A 281 5.49 10.38 17.59
N TYR A 282 6.50 11.24 17.67
CA TYR A 282 7.82 11.01 17.10
C TYR A 282 8.89 11.13 18.18
N TYR A 283 9.72 10.11 18.35
CA TYR A 283 11.02 10.26 18.96
C TYR A 283 12.03 10.50 17.84
N VAL A 284 12.74 11.62 17.91
CA VAL A 284 13.66 12.05 16.86
C VAL A 284 15.09 12.02 17.39
N TYR A 285 15.96 11.30 16.71
CA TYR A 285 17.37 11.22 17.02
C TYR A 285 18.18 11.92 15.92
N ASP A 286 19.07 12.85 16.29
CA ASP A 286 19.88 13.65 15.35
C ASP A 286 21.12 12.88 14.83
N PHE A 287 20.91 11.65 14.40
CA PHE A 287 21.87 10.82 13.68
C PHE A 287 21.12 9.83 12.79
N GLY A 288 21.76 9.35 11.73
CA GLY A 288 21.13 8.45 10.78
C GLY A 288 22.13 7.69 9.92
N THR A 289 21.72 7.22 8.75
CA THR A 289 22.56 6.39 7.86
C THR A 289 23.77 7.11 7.28
N THR A 290 23.83 8.45 7.33
CA THR A 290 25.02 9.23 7.00
C THR A 290 26.08 9.12 8.10
N THR A 291 25.66 8.97 9.36
CA THR A 291 26.56 8.72 10.50
C THR A 291 27.09 7.29 10.47
N ASP A 292 26.20 6.31 10.30
CA ASP A 292 26.53 4.90 10.13
C ASP A 292 25.52 4.22 9.20
N PRO A 293 25.94 3.72 8.03
CA PRO A 293 25.06 3.00 7.10
C PRO A 293 24.39 1.76 7.70
N ALA A 294 24.94 1.20 8.78
CA ALA A 294 24.37 0.05 9.47
C ALA A 294 22.98 0.33 10.08
N PHE A 295 22.66 1.60 10.38
CA PHE A 295 21.33 1.95 10.90
C PHE A 295 20.18 1.56 9.96
N GLY A 296 20.40 1.56 8.63
CA GLY A 296 19.39 1.12 7.69
C GLY A 296 19.01 -0.34 7.89
N ILE A 297 20.01 -1.24 7.88
CA ILE A 297 19.74 -2.66 8.08
C ILE A 297 19.35 -2.99 9.54
N ALA A 298 19.78 -2.19 10.51
CA ALA A 298 19.37 -2.34 11.89
C ALA A 298 17.89 -2.03 12.10
N SER A 299 17.37 -1.02 11.40
CA SER A 299 15.93 -0.71 11.36
C SER A 299 15.13 -1.88 10.76
N ASP A 300 15.55 -2.38 9.58
CA ASP A 300 14.90 -3.55 8.94
C ASP A 300 14.97 -4.80 9.83
N TYR A 301 16.06 -4.97 10.58
CA TYR A 301 16.23 -6.11 11.49
C TYR A 301 15.33 -6.01 12.71
N PHE A 302 15.19 -4.79 13.28
CA PHE A 302 14.30 -4.56 14.42
C PHE A 302 12.86 -4.98 14.11
N ASP A 303 12.38 -4.69 12.90
CA ASP A 303 11.03 -5.02 12.44
C ASP A 303 10.76 -6.54 12.32
N LEU A 304 11.77 -7.37 12.53
CA LEU A 304 11.68 -8.84 12.48
C LEU A 304 11.88 -9.51 13.85
N LEU A 305 12.03 -8.73 14.91
CA LEU A 305 12.36 -9.25 16.23
C LEU A 305 11.16 -9.21 17.19
N GLY A 306 11.15 -10.15 18.14
CA GLY A 306 10.29 -10.12 19.31
C GLY A 306 11.06 -9.64 20.55
N THR A 307 10.48 -9.94 21.70
CA THR A 307 11.11 -9.75 23.02
C THR A 307 11.33 -11.11 23.69
N ASP A 308 11.88 -11.12 24.88
CA ASP A 308 12.03 -12.32 25.72
C ASP A 308 10.66 -12.93 26.16
N THR A 309 9.58 -12.14 26.12
CA THR A 309 8.26 -12.54 26.61
C THR A 309 7.19 -12.59 25.53
N GLN A 310 7.38 -11.92 24.41
CA GLN A 310 6.40 -11.82 23.34
C GLN A 310 7.05 -12.05 21.96
N SER A 311 6.41 -12.83 21.13
CA SER A 311 6.78 -12.96 19.73
C SER A 311 6.49 -11.67 18.97
N LEU A 312 7.17 -11.46 17.84
CA LEU A 312 6.87 -10.37 16.90
C LEU A 312 5.38 -10.35 16.51
N GLN A 313 4.80 -11.53 16.30
CA GLN A 313 3.39 -11.69 15.91
C GLN A 313 2.44 -11.13 16.97
N GLU A 314 2.69 -11.45 18.23
CA GLU A 314 1.90 -10.95 19.37
C GLU A 314 1.99 -9.42 19.48
N ILE A 315 3.21 -8.88 19.41
CA ILE A 315 3.43 -7.42 19.48
C ILE A 315 2.72 -6.70 18.33
N GLN A 316 2.87 -7.19 17.10
CA GLN A 316 2.23 -6.58 15.94
C GLN A 316 0.71 -6.71 16.00
N ARG A 317 0.19 -7.81 16.56
CA ARG A 317 -1.22 -8.00 16.80
C ARG A 317 -1.77 -6.99 17.80
N GLU A 318 -1.09 -6.76 18.92
CA GLU A 318 -1.51 -5.77 19.91
C GLU A 318 -1.57 -4.35 19.31
N PHE A 319 -0.57 -3.94 18.53
CA PHE A 319 -0.64 -2.65 17.83
C PHE A 319 -1.82 -2.58 16.85
N TYR A 320 -2.07 -3.65 16.13
CA TYR A 320 -3.16 -3.73 15.16
C TYR A 320 -4.53 -3.67 15.84
N ASP A 321 -4.70 -4.35 16.97
CA ASP A 321 -5.96 -4.35 17.77
C ASP A 321 -6.24 -2.97 18.39
N LEU A 322 -5.19 -2.20 18.67
CA LEU A 322 -5.31 -0.80 19.10
C LEU A 322 -5.61 0.17 17.94
N ALA A 323 -5.68 -0.32 16.70
CA ALA A 323 -5.66 0.52 15.49
C ALA A 323 -4.54 1.59 15.54
N CYS A 324 -3.37 1.17 16.01
CA CYS A 324 -2.17 1.97 16.11
C CYS A 324 -1.03 1.34 15.29
N SER A 325 -0.04 2.14 15.00
CA SER A 325 1.16 1.71 14.27
C SER A 325 2.40 2.15 15.03
N PHE A 326 3.39 1.29 15.03
CA PHE A 326 4.75 1.57 15.49
C PHE A 326 5.72 1.30 14.34
N GLY A 327 6.78 2.08 14.23
CA GLY A 327 7.84 1.87 13.26
C GLY A 327 9.08 2.68 13.57
N ILE A 328 10.22 2.16 13.14
CA ILE A 328 11.52 2.84 13.20
C ILE A 328 11.96 3.12 11.76
N HIS A 329 12.35 4.34 11.48
CA HIS A 329 12.83 4.75 10.17
C HIS A 329 14.19 5.44 10.28
N ALA A 330 15.22 4.82 9.72
CA ALA A 330 16.56 5.38 9.65
C ALA A 330 16.72 6.18 8.35
N GLY A 331 16.53 7.50 8.45
CA GLY A 331 16.83 8.44 7.37
C GLY A 331 18.33 8.75 7.26
N GLY A 332 18.71 9.66 6.35
CA GLY A 332 20.10 10.08 6.15
C GLY A 332 20.69 10.72 7.42
N GLU A 333 20.05 11.75 7.93
CA GLU A 333 20.54 12.56 9.04
C GLU A 333 19.86 12.23 10.37
N ARG A 334 18.68 11.58 10.35
CA ARG A 334 17.85 11.35 11.53
C ARG A 334 17.23 9.97 11.55
N ILE A 335 17.06 9.45 12.76
CA ILE A 335 16.21 8.28 13.01
C ILE A 335 14.91 8.78 13.65
N TYR A 336 13.81 8.26 13.14
CA TYR A 336 12.47 8.51 13.67
C TYR A 336 11.89 7.23 14.21
N VAL A 337 11.47 7.25 15.48
CA VAL A 337 10.57 6.25 16.03
C VAL A 337 9.19 6.87 16.05
N THR A 338 8.26 6.25 15.32
CA THR A 338 6.91 6.79 15.12
C THR A 338 5.88 5.90 15.76
N ILE A 339 4.97 6.49 16.54
CA ILE A 339 3.79 5.85 17.09
C ILE A 339 2.59 6.69 16.65
N SER A 340 1.62 6.07 15.96
CA SER A 340 0.47 6.82 15.45
C SER A 340 -0.78 5.94 15.45
N GLY A 341 -1.96 6.57 15.46
CA GLY A 341 -3.22 5.82 15.41
C GLY A 341 -4.39 6.57 16.04
N LEU A 342 -5.36 5.82 16.55
CA LEU A 342 -6.52 6.39 17.26
C LEU A 342 -6.07 7.01 18.58
N ALA A 343 -6.42 8.28 18.80
CA ALA A 343 -6.01 9.04 19.97
C ALA A 343 -6.49 8.42 21.30
N GLU A 344 -7.64 7.74 21.28
CA GLU A 344 -8.19 7.04 22.45
C GLU A 344 -7.29 5.88 22.93
N ASN A 345 -6.43 5.35 22.06
CA ASN A 345 -5.51 4.25 22.36
C ASN A 345 -4.05 4.71 22.54
N MET A 346 -3.77 6.02 22.49
CA MET A 346 -2.41 6.57 22.55
C MET A 346 -1.61 6.04 23.73
N ASP A 347 -2.16 6.11 24.95
CA ASP A 347 -1.44 5.70 26.17
C ASP A 347 -1.02 4.23 26.14
N LYS A 348 -1.89 3.36 25.62
CA LYS A 348 -1.62 1.93 25.48
C LYS A 348 -0.56 1.67 24.42
N ALA A 349 -0.69 2.34 23.27
CA ALA A 349 0.25 2.18 22.16
C ALA A 349 1.66 2.68 22.50
N VAL A 350 1.76 3.81 23.21
CA VAL A 350 3.06 4.34 23.68
C VAL A 350 3.71 3.39 24.68
N LYS A 351 2.93 2.89 25.65
CA LYS A 351 3.45 1.93 26.63
C LYS A 351 3.96 0.65 25.96
N LEU A 352 3.18 0.09 25.04
CA LEU A 352 3.56 -1.10 24.28
C LEU A 352 4.85 -0.86 23.47
N ALA A 353 4.96 0.31 22.81
CA ALA A 353 6.14 0.68 22.03
C ALA A 353 7.40 0.80 22.91
N GLU A 354 7.28 1.45 24.08
CA GLU A 354 8.40 1.61 25.01
C GLU A 354 8.83 0.25 25.60
N GLU A 355 7.89 -0.61 25.99
CA GLU A 355 8.16 -1.97 26.47
C GLU A 355 8.84 -2.80 25.39
N TYR A 356 8.37 -2.73 24.13
CA TYR A 356 8.98 -3.42 23.01
C TYR A 356 10.42 -2.95 22.78
N MET A 357 10.65 -1.63 22.67
CA MET A 357 12.01 -1.09 22.45
C MET A 357 13.00 -1.44 23.55
N GLN A 358 12.51 -1.55 24.80
CA GLN A 358 13.39 -1.85 25.94
C GLN A 358 13.78 -3.33 26.03
N ASN A 359 12.92 -4.23 25.52
CA ASN A 359 13.06 -5.67 25.73
C ASN A 359 13.29 -6.46 24.43
N VAL A 360 13.52 -5.77 23.29
CA VAL A 360 13.80 -6.45 22.02
C VAL A 360 15.02 -7.36 22.13
N GLU A 361 14.90 -8.60 21.62
CA GLU A 361 15.99 -9.56 21.61
C GLU A 361 16.46 -9.88 20.20
N GLY A 362 17.80 -9.92 20.02
CA GLY A 362 18.41 -10.27 18.75
C GLY A 362 18.37 -11.76 18.45
N ASP A 363 18.17 -12.12 17.18
CA ASP A 363 18.20 -13.48 16.66
C ASP A 363 19.16 -13.58 15.47
N ASP A 364 20.25 -14.33 15.65
CA ASP A 364 21.30 -14.51 14.64
C ASP A 364 20.79 -15.20 13.37
N ALA A 365 19.81 -16.12 13.48
CA ALA A 365 19.25 -16.80 12.33
C ALA A 365 18.39 -15.85 11.49
N VAL A 366 17.57 -15.01 12.14
CA VAL A 366 16.78 -13.96 11.50
C VAL A 366 17.71 -12.96 10.80
N LEU A 367 18.77 -12.53 11.45
CA LEU A 367 19.76 -11.62 10.86
C LEU A 367 20.47 -12.23 9.63
N ALA A 368 20.85 -13.50 9.71
CA ALA A 368 21.48 -14.18 8.59
C ALA A 368 20.52 -14.28 7.38
N GLN A 369 19.26 -14.60 7.62
CA GLN A 369 18.24 -14.66 6.57
C GLN A 369 17.95 -13.27 5.98
N LEU A 370 17.85 -12.23 6.81
CA LEU A 370 17.67 -10.84 6.35
C LEU A 370 18.82 -10.43 5.41
N LYS A 371 20.08 -10.72 5.80
CA LYS A 371 21.24 -10.42 4.95
C LYS A 371 21.18 -11.16 3.61
N ALA A 372 20.82 -12.44 3.61
CA ALA A 372 20.67 -13.22 2.38
C ALA A 372 19.58 -12.67 1.46
N ASN A 373 18.42 -12.31 2.02
CA ASN A 373 17.33 -11.69 1.30
C ASN A 373 17.72 -10.30 0.73
N ALA A 374 18.40 -9.46 1.52
CA ALA A 374 18.89 -8.15 1.07
C ALA A 374 19.89 -8.28 -0.08
N MET A 375 20.78 -9.27 -0.04
CA MET A 375 21.73 -9.52 -1.15
C MET A 375 21.00 -9.97 -2.41
N LYS A 376 20.00 -10.83 -2.31
CA LYS A 376 19.16 -11.21 -3.46
C LYS A 376 18.42 -10.00 -4.02
N ALA A 377 17.74 -9.23 -3.18
CA ALA A 377 16.98 -8.04 -3.59
C ALA A 377 17.87 -7.03 -4.34
N ARG A 378 19.13 -6.81 -3.87
CA ARG A 378 20.11 -5.96 -4.56
C ARG A 378 20.51 -6.50 -5.93
N ASN A 379 20.64 -7.83 -6.08
CA ASN A 379 20.93 -8.43 -7.37
C ASN A 379 19.74 -8.34 -8.32
N ASP A 380 18.52 -8.55 -7.82
CA ASP A 380 17.29 -8.41 -8.60
C ASP A 380 17.07 -6.96 -9.05
N ALA A 381 17.36 -5.98 -8.20
CA ALA A 381 17.28 -4.56 -8.55
C ALA A 381 18.18 -4.17 -9.73
N LYS A 382 19.32 -4.85 -9.91
CA LYS A 382 20.20 -4.61 -11.10
C LYS A 382 19.54 -5.02 -12.41
N LEU A 383 18.52 -5.85 -12.38
CA LEU A 383 17.75 -6.29 -13.53
C LEU A 383 16.60 -5.31 -13.86
N ASN A 384 16.26 -4.45 -12.93
CA ASN A 384 15.17 -3.48 -13.08
C ASN A 384 15.66 -2.19 -13.72
N GLN A 385 15.07 -1.81 -14.88
CA GLN A 385 15.47 -0.64 -15.64
C GLN A 385 15.29 0.67 -14.86
N ASN A 386 14.19 0.80 -14.12
CA ASN A 386 13.91 2.02 -13.34
C ASN A 386 14.86 2.17 -12.14
N ALA A 387 15.19 1.05 -11.47
CA ALA A 387 16.17 1.05 -10.38
C ALA A 387 17.55 1.48 -10.89
N ASN A 388 17.99 0.96 -12.03
CA ASN A 388 19.24 1.34 -12.67
C ASN A 388 19.26 2.82 -13.08
N PHE A 389 18.16 3.32 -13.63
CA PHE A 389 18.03 4.73 -14.00
C PHE A 389 18.10 5.65 -12.78
N ARG A 390 17.39 5.32 -11.70
CA ARG A 390 17.46 6.08 -10.42
C ARG A 390 18.87 6.07 -9.84
N ALA A 391 19.54 4.90 -9.83
CA ALA A 391 20.92 4.80 -9.36
C ALA A 391 21.88 5.68 -10.19
N LEU A 392 21.74 5.69 -11.51
CA LEU A 392 22.52 6.56 -12.40
C LEU A 392 22.23 8.05 -12.12
N GLN A 393 20.96 8.43 -11.97
CA GLN A 393 20.56 9.78 -11.64
C GLN A 393 21.15 10.24 -10.30
N GLN A 394 21.09 9.38 -9.29
CA GLN A 394 21.64 9.66 -7.96
C GLN A 394 23.17 9.79 -8.02
N TYR A 395 23.85 8.88 -8.72
CA TYR A 395 25.29 8.95 -8.93
C TYR A 395 25.72 10.26 -9.60
N THR A 396 25.03 10.66 -10.68
CA THR A 396 25.35 11.92 -11.39
C THR A 396 25.07 13.16 -10.54
N SER A 397 24.03 13.15 -9.73
CA SER A 397 23.71 14.27 -8.83
C SER A 397 24.74 14.42 -7.71
N VAL A 398 25.17 13.32 -7.10
CA VAL A 398 26.15 13.34 -6.01
C VAL A 398 27.56 13.60 -6.50
N SER A 399 27.98 12.98 -7.61
CA SER A 399 29.35 13.19 -8.13
C SER A 399 29.59 14.60 -8.67
N TYR A 400 28.53 15.33 -9.03
CA TYR A 400 28.66 16.72 -9.51
C TYR A 400 28.79 17.74 -8.36
N THR A 401 28.37 17.37 -7.15
CA THR A 401 28.45 18.22 -5.93
C THR A 401 29.72 17.99 -5.12
N HIS A 402 30.50 16.98 -5.44
CA HIS A 402 31.78 16.62 -4.83
C HIS A 402 32.91 16.56 -5.87
#